data_f32c1c2ab21015fab1d9da643ad74363
#
_entry.id   f32c1c2ab21015fab1d9da643ad74363
#
_cell.length_a   1.000
_cell.length_b   1.000
_cell.length_c   1.000
_cell.angle_alpha   90.00
_cell.angle_beta   90.00
_cell.angle_gamma   90.00
#
_symmetry.space_group_name_H-M   'P 1'
#
loop_
_entity.id
_entity.type
_entity.pdbx_description
1 polymer ?
#
loop_
_entity_poly.entity_id
_entity_poly.type
_entity_poly.pdbx_seq_one_letter_code
_entity_poly.pdbx_strand_id
1 'polypeptide(L)'
;MSKAQPLLTRDGERIAITHGLRTPFLRQATGFHGIPAIELGRMVVSELMARSELPADVIELLVFGQVVQMPEAPNIAREIVLSSGLNVNTDAYSVSRACATSFQAVANVAESLMAGTVSAAIAGGADSSSVLPIGVTKTLARALVDLNKARSLGQKLHILKRLRPRDLLPVPPAVAEYSTGLRMGDTAEQMAKSYGITREAQDALALRSHQHAARAWQSGVLNQEVMAAFVPPWKTAIEQDNNVRMNAKAEDYARLRPAFDRQHGSVTAANSTPLTDGAAAVILMREGRARELGVTPLGYLRSYAFTAIDVQQDMLLGPAYASPLALDRAGVSLADLTLIDMHEAFAAQTLSNLQLFRDERFAREVLNRPHALGEVNEERFNVLGGSIAYGHPFAATGARMITQTLNELRRRGGGLGLVTACAAGGLGAAMVLEAE
;
A
#
# COMPACT_ATOMS: atom_id res chain seq x y z
N MET A 1 3.94 -2.23 32.51
CA MET A 1 3.81 -2.64 31.09
C MET A 1 2.87 -3.82 31.01
N SER A 2 1.74 -3.72 30.34
CA SER A 2 0.85 -4.85 30.07
C SER A 2 1.65 -5.90 29.32
N LYS A 3 1.53 -7.18 29.72
CA LYS A 3 2.14 -8.27 28.95
C LYS A 3 1.57 -8.21 27.52
N ALA A 4 2.46 -8.16 26.56
CA ALA A 4 2.08 -8.24 25.16
C ALA A 4 1.23 -9.51 24.95
N GLN A 5 0.09 -9.34 24.33
CA GLN A 5 -0.77 -10.47 23.94
C GLN A 5 -1.03 -10.36 22.43
N PRO A 6 -0.89 -11.46 21.69
CA PRO A 6 -1.29 -11.50 20.28
C PRO A 6 -2.77 -11.16 20.16
N LEU A 7 -3.16 -10.64 18.99
CA LEU A 7 -4.56 -10.34 18.71
C LEU A 7 -5.40 -11.63 18.74
N LEU A 8 -6.41 -11.62 19.61
CA LEU A 8 -7.35 -12.74 19.74
C LEU A 8 -8.77 -12.19 19.72
N THR A 9 -9.69 -12.99 19.23
CA THR A 9 -11.13 -12.76 19.37
C THR A 9 -11.55 -12.85 20.83
N ARG A 10 -12.78 -12.46 21.15
CA ARG A 10 -13.34 -12.61 22.52
C ARG A 10 -13.29 -14.05 23.03
N ASP A 11 -13.39 -15.01 22.11
CA ASP A 11 -13.37 -16.44 22.40
C ASP A 11 -11.94 -17.03 22.42
N GLY A 12 -10.91 -16.18 22.29
CA GLY A 12 -9.50 -16.58 22.30
C GLY A 12 -8.98 -17.17 21.00
N GLU A 13 -9.72 -17.01 19.88
CA GLU A 13 -9.29 -17.49 18.57
C GLU A 13 -8.35 -16.49 17.89
N ARG A 14 -7.42 -17.00 17.07
CA ARG A 14 -6.54 -16.18 16.24
C ARG A 14 -7.31 -15.56 15.05
N ILE A 15 -6.78 -14.48 14.52
CA ILE A 15 -7.26 -13.83 13.28
C ILE A 15 -6.53 -14.45 12.09
N ALA A 16 -7.20 -15.35 11.40
CA ALA A 16 -6.66 -16.06 10.25
C ALA A 16 -6.75 -15.18 8.98
N ILE A 17 -5.68 -15.15 8.19
CA ILE A 17 -5.65 -14.68 6.82
C ILE A 17 -5.60 -15.91 5.93
N THR A 18 -6.67 -16.17 5.18
CA THR A 18 -6.83 -17.44 4.47
C THR A 18 -6.41 -17.37 3.02
N HIS A 19 -6.68 -16.26 2.35
CA HIS A 19 -6.35 -16.03 0.94
C HIS A 19 -5.84 -14.62 0.73
N GLY A 20 -4.98 -14.46 -0.25
CA GLY A 20 -4.53 -13.16 -0.69
C GLY A 20 -4.25 -13.18 -2.19
N LEU A 21 -4.62 -12.10 -2.87
CA LEU A 21 -4.48 -11.97 -4.32
C LEU A 21 -4.26 -10.52 -4.72
N ARG A 22 -3.56 -10.32 -5.83
CA ARG A 22 -3.41 -9.01 -6.46
C ARG A 22 -3.49 -9.09 -7.97
N THR A 23 -3.85 -7.99 -8.61
CA THR A 23 -3.59 -7.81 -10.03
C THR A 23 -2.08 -7.66 -10.27
N PRO A 24 -1.58 -7.83 -11.50
CA PRO A 24 -0.30 -7.23 -11.86
C PRO A 24 -0.29 -5.75 -11.52
N PHE A 25 0.86 -5.20 -11.08
CA PHE A 25 1.03 -3.77 -10.88
C PHE A 25 1.67 -3.17 -12.13
N LEU A 26 0.97 -2.24 -12.77
CA LEU A 26 1.41 -1.68 -14.04
C LEU A 26 1.73 -0.20 -13.91
N ARG A 27 2.81 0.23 -14.54
CA ARG A 27 3.17 1.64 -14.60
C ARG A 27 2.05 2.48 -15.19
N GLN A 28 1.91 3.68 -14.64
CA GLN A 28 0.94 4.67 -15.10
C GLN A 28 0.94 4.80 -16.64
N ALA A 29 -0.25 4.91 -17.20
CA ALA A 29 -0.50 5.08 -18.64
C ALA A 29 0.02 3.94 -19.52
N THR A 30 0.07 2.70 -18.98
CA THR A 30 0.41 1.49 -19.74
C THR A 30 -0.78 0.53 -19.84
N GLY A 31 -0.62 -0.76 -19.54
CA GLY A 31 -1.63 -1.80 -19.77
C GLY A 31 -2.99 -1.59 -19.08
N PHE A 32 -3.04 -0.84 -17.97
CA PHE A 32 -4.29 -0.44 -17.31
C PHE A 32 -4.74 0.99 -17.65
N HIS A 33 -4.22 1.55 -18.74
CA HIS A 33 -4.66 2.85 -19.22
C HIS A 33 -6.19 2.87 -19.46
N GLY A 34 -6.89 3.77 -18.78
CA GLY A 34 -8.36 3.84 -18.87
C GLY A 34 -9.13 2.87 -17.96
N ILE A 35 -8.45 2.05 -17.13
CA ILE A 35 -9.09 1.18 -16.15
C ILE A 35 -9.15 1.88 -14.79
N PRO A 36 -10.35 2.23 -14.30
CA PRO A 36 -10.47 2.90 -13.00
C PRO A 36 -10.21 1.94 -11.82
N ALA A 37 -9.90 2.50 -10.65
CA ALA A 37 -9.61 1.74 -9.44
C ALA A 37 -10.72 0.76 -9.06
N ILE A 38 -11.98 1.13 -9.27
CA ILE A 38 -13.15 0.28 -9.01
C ILE A 38 -13.13 -1.00 -9.84
N GLU A 39 -12.76 -0.93 -11.13
CA GLU A 39 -12.67 -2.11 -12.01
C GLU A 39 -11.50 -3.01 -11.58
N LEU A 40 -10.36 -2.44 -11.20
CA LEU A 40 -9.24 -3.20 -10.65
C LEU A 40 -9.63 -3.90 -9.34
N GLY A 41 -10.34 -3.20 -8.46
CA GLY A 41 -10.89 -3.76 -7.22
C GLY A 41 -11.91 -4.88 -7.49
N ARG A 42 -12.83 -4.68 -8.44
CA ARG A 42 -13.78 -5.71 -8.87
C ARG A 42 -13.08 -6.96 -9.38
N MET A 43 -12.06 -6.79 -10.24
CA MET A 43 -11.29 -7.92 -10.79
C MET A 43 -10.65 -8.75 -9.68
N VAL A 44 -9.94 -8.10 -8.75
CA VAL A 44 -9.22 -8.82 -7.69
C VAL A 44 -10.18 -9.51 -6.72
N VAL A 45 -11.30 -8.88 -6.35
CA VAL A 45 -12.27 -9.47 -5.42
C VAL A 45 -13.02 -10.63 -6.08
N SER A 46 -13.45 -10.48 -7.34
CA SER A 46 -14.11 -11.58 -8.08
C SER A 46 -13.20 -12.80 -8.22
N GLU A 47 -11.93 -12.59 -8.59
CA GLU A 47 -10.97 -13.68 -8.75
C GLU A 47 -10.56 -14.29 -7.40
N LEU A 48 -10.43 -13.47 -6.34
CA LEU A 48 -10.15 -13.93 -4.99
C LEU A 48 -11.26 -14.86 -4.49
N MET A 49 -12.52 -14.50 -4.70
CA MET A 49 -13.67 -15.34 -4.38
C MET A 49 -13.68 -16.64 -5.19
N ALA A 50 -13.41 -16.54 -6.49
CA ALA A 50 -13.35 -17.74 -7.33
C ALA A 50 -12.26 -18.71 -6.91
N ARG A 51 -11.06 -18.21 -6.57
CA ARG A 51 -9.94 -19.06 -6.11
C ARG A 51 -10.12 -19.60 -4.68
N SER A 52 -10.86 -18.88 -3.85
CA SER A 52 -11.13 -19.32 -2.48
C SER A 52 -12.15 -20.45 -2.41
N GLU A 53 -12.95 -20.63 -3.46
CA GLU A 53 -14.09 -21.56 -3.53
C GLU A 53 -15.13 -21.35 -2.39
N LEU A 54 -15.06 -20.21 -1.71
CA LEU A 54 -15.99 -19.86 -0.63
C LEU A 54 -17.33 -19.42 -1.21
N PRO A 55 -18.45 -19.83 -0.62
CA PRO A 55 -19.76 -19.27 -0.94
C PRO A 55 -19.79 -17.75 -0.71
N ALA A 56 -20.48 -17.02 -1.58
CA ALA A 56 -20.53 -15.55 -1.53
C ALA A 56 -21.16 -14.98 -0.26
N ASP A 57 -22.01 -15.74 0.41
CA ASP A 57 -22.70 -15.40 1.67
C ASP A 57 -21.81 -15.60 2.91
N VAL A 58 -20.66 -16.23 2.78
CA VAL A 58 -19.66 -16.34 3.86
C VAL A 58 -19.05 -14.97 4.18
N ILE A 59 -18.91 -14.10 3.19
CA ILE A 59 -18.30 -12.78 3.37
C ILE A 59 -19.35 -11.77 3.85
N GLU A 60 -19.23 -11.38 5.10
CA GLU A 60 -20.17 -10.48 5.78
C GLU A 60 -19.80 -9.00 5.65
N LEU A 61 -18.51 -8.69 5.43
CA LEU A 61 -17.98 -7.32 5.35
C LEU A 61 -16.88 -7.21 4.30
N LEU A 62 -16.89 -6.11 3.54
CA LEU A 62 -15.79 -5.68 2.67
C LEU A 62 -15.28 -4.32 3.12
N VAL A 63 -14.05 -4.24 3.64
CA VAL A 63 -13.35 -2.97 3.87
C VAL A 63 -12.32 -2.77 2.78
N PHE A 64 -12.55 -1.77 1.91
CA PHE A 64 -11.72 -1.60 0.74
C PHE A 64 -11.42 -0.11 0.50
N GLY A 65 -10.16 0.21 0.22
CA GLY A 65 -9.76 1.60 0.14
C GLY A 65 -9.25 2.04 -1.23
N GLN A 66 -9.20 3.36 -1.40
CA GLN A 66 -8.53 4.05 -2.49
C GLN A 66 -7.90 5.34 -1.97
N VAL A 67 -6.84 5.80 -2.60
CA VAL A 67 -6.16 7.06 -2.28
C VAL A 67 -6.51 8.13 -3.31
N VAL A 68 -6.45 7.79 -4.58
CA VAL A 68 -6.94 8.63 -5.68
C VAL A 68 -8.45 8.44 -5.78
N GLN A 69 -9.18 9.22 -4.98
CA GLN A 69 -10.63 9.04 -4.84
C GLN A 69 -11.37 9.39 -6.13
N MET A 70 -12.32 8.54 -6.49
CA MET A 70 -13.27 8.77 -7.57
C MET A 70 -14.49 9.53 -7.02
N PRO A 71 -14.73 10.77 -7.45
CA PRO A 71 -15.89 11.54 -6.95
C PRO A 71 -17.24 10.89 -7.26
N GLU A 72 -17.30 10.09 -8.34
CA GLU A 72 -18.49 9.38 -8.80
C GLU A 72 -18.83 8.16 -7.91
N ALA A 73 -17.83 7.58 -7.25
CA ALA A 73 -17.96 6.38 -6.41
C ALA A 73 -17.14 6.53 -5.11
N PRO A 74 -17.57 7.42 -4.19
CA PRO A 74 -16.80 7.71 -2.97
C PRO A 74 -16.67 6.49 -2.04
N ASN A 75 -17.61 5.56 -2.07
CA ASN A 75 -17.53 4.27 -1.40
C ASN A 75 -17.21 3.15 -2.39
N ILE A 76 -15.95 3.04 -2.80
CA ILE A 76 -15.48 2.01 -3.73
C ILE A 76 -15.80 0.59 -3.24
N ALA A 77 -15.76 0.35 -1.92
CA ALA A 77 -16.05 -0.97 -1.35
C ALA A 77 -17.47 -1.43 -1.69
N ARG A 78 -18.47 -0.54 -1.54
CA ARG A 78 -19.85 -0.89 -1.86
C ARG A 78 -20.05 -1.19 -3.33
N GLU A 79 -19.45 -0.41 -4.20
CA GLU A 79 -19.52 -0.63 -5.65
C GLU A 79 -18.87 -1.95 -6.07
N ILE A 80 -17.78 -2.34 -5.41
CA ILE A 80 -17.13 -3.64 -5.61
C ILE A 80 -18.07 -4.76 -5.18
N VAL A 81 -18.72 -4.68 -4.02
CA VAL A 81 -19.72 -5.70 -3.59
C VAL A 81 -20.80 -5.88 -4.66
N LEU A 82 -21.35 -4.78 -5.17
CA LEU A 82 -22.45 -4.82 -6.15
C LEU A 82 -22.04 -5.37 -7.51
N SER A 83 -20.74 -5.43 -7.82
CA SER A 83 -20.23 -5.81 -9.15
C SER A 83 -19.30 -7.03 -9.17
N SER A 84 -18.90 -7.58 -8.00
CA SER A 84 -17.93 -8.68 -7.94
C SER A 84 -18.51 -10.07 -7.78
N GLY A 85 -19.83 -10.20 -7.65
CA GLY A 85 -20.50 -11.48 -7.39
C GLY A 85 -20.61 -11.82 -5.89
N LEU A 86 -20.20 -10.95 -4.98
CA LEU A 86 -20.49 -11.06 -3.56
C LEU A 86 -22.00 -10.91 -3.30
N ASN A 87 -22.45 -11.39 -2.14
CA ASN A 87 -23.83 -11.19 -1.72
C ASN A 87 -24.12 -9.69 -1.60
N VAL A 88 -25.22 -9.22 -2.19
CA VAL A 88 -25.61 -7.80 -2.14
C VAL A 88 -25.85 -7.27 -0.71
N ASN A 89 -26.08 -8.18 0.25
CA ASN A 89 -26.23 -7.86 1.67
C ASN A 89 -24.90 -7.77 2.42
N THR A 90 -23.76 -8.09 1.78
CA THR A 90 -22.45 -7.88 2.37
C THR A 90 -22.28 -6.39 2.69
N ASP A 91 -22.02 -6.06 3.96
CA ASP A 91 -21.75 -4.69 4.37
C ASP A 91 -20.42 -4.20 3.77
N ALA A 92 -20.34 -2.91 3.47
CA ALA A 92 -19.13 -2.40 2.81
C ALA A 92 -18.90 -0.92 3.06
N TYR A 93 -17.66 -0.56 3.41
CA TYR A 93 -17.25 0.82 3.54
C TYR A 93 -15.79 1.04 3.11
N SER A 94 -15.51 2.27 2.72
CA SER A 94 -14.18 2.68 2.26
C SER A 94 -13.35 3.32 3.36
N VAL A 95 -12.03 3.08 3.28
CA VAL A 95 -11.02 3.70 4.14
C VAL A 95 -9.93 4.35 3.29
N SER A 96 -9.26 5.35 3.87
CA SER A 96 -8.06 5.96 3.27
C SER A 96 -7.04 6.30 4.35
N ARG A 97 -5.83 5.78 4.20
CA ARG A 97 -4.63 6.08 5.00
C ARG A 97 -3.41 6.18 4.08
N ALA A 98 -3.56 6.88 2.95
CA ALA A 98 -2.53 6.99 1.92
C ALA A 98 -1.88 5.62 1.61
N CYS A 99 -0.54 5.52 1.57
CA CYS A 99 0.18 4.26 1.27
C CYS A 99 -0.13 3.10 2.23
N ALA A 100 -0.69 3.38 3.41
CA ALA A 100 -1.05 2.37 4.42
C ALA A 100 -2.56 1.99 4.39
N THR A 101 -3.28 2.31 3.33
CA THR A 101 -4.74 2.14 3.25
C THR A 101 -5.19 0.69 3.44
N SER A 102 -4.62 -0.29 2.75
CA SER A 102 -5.01 -1.69 2.97
C SER A 102 -4.50 -2.28 4.29
N PHE A 103 -3.45 -1.73 4.90
CA PHE A 103 -3.13 -2.03 6.31
C PHE A 103 -4.28 -1.61 7.23
N GLN A 104 -4.84 -0.41 7.01
CA GLN A 104 -6.00 0.05 7.79
C GLN A 104 -7.23 -0.83 7.52
N ALA A 105 -7.48 -1.21 6.28
CA ALA A 105 -8.58 -2.11 5.93
C ALA A 105 -8.46 -3.46 6.69
N VAL A 106 -7.26 -4.05 6.70
CA VAL A 106 -6.98 -5.28 7.45
C VAL A 106 -7.19 -5.11 8.95
N ALA A 107 -6.71 -4.00 9.53
CA ALA A 107 -6.92 -3.73 10.95
C ALA A 107 -8.41 -3.57 11.31
N ASN A 108 -9.18 -2.84 10.50
CA ASN A 108 -10.62 -2.67 10.74
C ASN A 108 -11.40 -3.99 10.65
N VAL A 109 -11.04 -4.85 9.69
CA VAL A 109 -11.60 -6.20 9.60
C VAL A 109 -11.20 -7.03 10.84
N ALA A 110 -9.93 -7.00 11.24
CA ALA A 110 -9.46 -7.70 12.43
C ALA A 110 -10.21 -7.24 13.70
N GLU A 111 -10.42 -5.93 13.87
CA GLU A 111 -11.21 -5.37 14.98
C GLU A 111 -12.66 -5.86 14.96
N SER A 112 -13.29 -5.94 13.77
CA SER A 112 -14.65 -6.47 13.62
C SER A 112 -14.73 -7.96 13.97
N LEU A 113 -13.74 -8.77 13.56
CA LEU A 113 -13.61 -10.17 13.93
C LEU A 113 -13.39 -10.36 15.44
N MET A 114 -12.52 -9.51 16.04
CA MET A 114 -12.27 -9.53 17.49
C MET A 114 -13.52 -9.15 18.30
N ALA A 115 -14.30 -8.19 17.80
CA ALA A 115 -15.56 -7.77 18.41
C ALA A 115 -16.68 -8.80 18.23
N GLY A 116 -16.51 -9.79 17.33
CA GLY A 116 -17.50 -10.79 17.00
C GLY A 116 -18.69 -10.26 16.19
N THR A 117 -18.53 -9.10 15.54
CA THR A 117 -19.58 -8.53 14.69
C THR A 117 -19.67 -9.19 13.32
N VAL A 118 -18.57 -9.78 12.87
CA VAL A 118 -18.48 -10.61 11.65
C VAL A 118 -17.61 -11.84 11.92
N SER A 119 -17.75 -12.87 11.10
CA SER A 119 -16.96 -14.11 11.18
C SER A 119 -15.96 -14.27 10.05
N ALA A 120 -16.24 -13.66 8.89
CA ALA A 120 -15.35 -13.62 7.74
C ALA A 120 -15.56 -12.33 6.93
N ALA A 121 -14.48 -11.75 6.43
CA ALA A 121 -14.51 -10.49 5.71
C ALA A 121 -13.33 -10.37 4.72
N ILE A 122 -13.47 -9.46 3.76
CA ILE A 122 -12.40 -9.09 2.83
C ILE A 122 -11.85 -7.71 3.20
N ALA A 123 -10.52 -7.57 3.16
CA ALA A 123 -9.82 -6.30 3.27
C ALA A 123 -8.94 -6.08 2.04
N GLY A 124 -8.89 -4.85 1.53
CA GLY A 124 -8.05 -4.57 0.38
C GLY A 124 -7.97 -3.11 -0.01
N GLY A 125 -7.46 -2.88 -1.21
CA GLY A 125 -7.39 -1.56 -1.79
C GLY A 125 -7.01 -1.59 -3.27
N ALA A 126 -7.39 -0.55 -3.99
CA ALA A 126 -7.04 -0.34 -5.38
C ALA A 126 -6.78 1.14 -5.65
N ASP A 127 -5.85 1.41 -6.55
CA ASP A 127 -5.66 2.73 -7.12
C ASP A 127 -5.36 2.65 -8.61
N SER A 128 -5.83 3.66 -9.35
CA SER A 128 -5.46 3.92 -10.72
C SER A 128 -4.84 5.32 -10.80
N SER A 129 -3.54 5.37 -11.01
CA SER A 129 -2.82 6.61 -11.31
C SER A 129 -2.95 7.02 -12.77
N SER A 130 -3.54 6.15 -13.59
CA SER A 130 -3.84 6.39 -15.01
C SER A 130 -5.20 7.06 -15.23
N VAL A 131 -6.16 6.81 -14.34
CA VAL A 131 -7.50 7.42 -14.38
C VAL A 131 -7.64 8.37 -13.22
N LEU A 132 -7.18 9.60 -13.44
CA LEU A 132 -7.21 10.65 -12.42
C LEU A 132 -8.51 11.46 -12.47
N PRO A 133 -9.09 11.84 -11.32
CA PRO A 133 -10.20 12.77 -11.26
C PRO A 133 -9.70 14.19 -11.59
N ILE A 134 -9.72 14.55 -12.86
CA ILE A 134 -9.28 15.88 -13.32
C ILE A 134 -10.34 16.91 -12.93
N GLY A 135 -9.97 17.80 -12.04
CA GLY A 135 -10.79 18.89 -11.59
C GLY A 135 -10.69 20.14 -12.48
N VAL A 136 -11.44 21.15 -12.07
CA VAL A 136 -11.40 22.51 -12.66
C VAL A 136 -10.91 23.52 -11.62
N THR A 137 -10.42 24.68 -12.08
CA THR A 137 -10.01 25.75 -11.17
C THR A 137 -11.21 26.23 -10.31
N LYS A 138 -10.94 26.72 -9.11
CA LYS A 138 -11.98 27.26 -8.21
C LYS A 138 -12.79 28.38 -8.89
N THR A 139 -12.15 29.18 -9.75
CA THR A 139 -12.79 30.26 -10.52
C THR A 139 -13.77 29.67 -11.53
N LEU A 140 -13.34 28.66 -12.30
CA LEU A 140 -14.22 27.99 -13.27
C LEU A 140 -15.37 27.25 -12.57
N ALA A 141 -15.11 26.56 -11.48
CA ALA A 141 -16.14 25.87 -10.69
C ALA A 141 -17.24 26.83 -10.24
N ARG A 142 -16.86 28.00 -9.67
CA ARG A 142 -17.83 29.05 -9.31
C ARG A 142 -18.61 29.56 -10.51
N ALA A 143 -17.91 29.85 -11.61
CA ALA A 143 -18.56 30.33 -12.83
C ALA A 143 -19.59 29.31 -13.38
N LEU A 144 -19.28 28.00 -13.35
CA LEU A 144 -20.22 26.95 -13.76
C LEU A 144 -21.47 26.89 -12.89
N VAL A 145 -21.31 27.02 -11.56
CA VAL A 145 -22.45 27.10 -10.61
C VAL A 145 -23.30 28.35 -10.86
N ASP A 146 -22.65 29.50 -11.07
CA ASP A 146 -23.33 30.75 -11.34
C ASP A 146 -24.04 30.72 -12.71
N LEU A 147 -23.43 30.13 -13.73
CA LEU A 147 -24.04 29.92 -15.05
C LEU A 147 -25.33 29.07 -14.98
N ASN A 148 -25.31 28.05 -14.14
CA ASN A 148 -26.50 27.19 -13.94
C ASN A 148 -27.65 27.95 -13.28
N LYS A 149 -27.37 28.99 -12.47
CA LYS A 149 -28.37 29.85 -11.82
C LYS A 149 -28.80 31.02 -12.68
N ALA A 150 -28.03 31.41 -13.70
CA ALA A 150 -28.29 32.57 -14.53
C ALA A 150 -29.52 32.37 -15.46
N ARG A 151 -30.48 33.27 -15.35
CA ARG A 151 -31.76 33.21 -16.08
C ARG A 151 -31.76 33.97 -17.41
N SER A 152 -30.79 34.88 -17.64
CA SER A 152 -30.72 35.69 -18.85
C SER A 152 -29.36 35.51 -19.56
N LEU A 153 -29.34 35.72 -20.88
CA LEU A 153 -28.15 35.73 -21.71
C LEU A 153 -27.12 36.78 -21.24
N GLY A 154 -27.61 37.94 -20.81
CA GLY A 154 -26.73 38.99 -20.27
C GLY A 154 -26.00 38.58 -19.00
N GLN A 155 -26.67 37.88 -18.09
CA GLN A 155 -26.06 37.32 -16.89
C GLN A 155 -24.99 36.26 -17.26
N LYS A 156 -25.31 35.37 -18.19
CA LYS A 156 -24.38 34.32 -18.64
C LYS A 156 -23.12 34.92 -19.28
N LEU A 157 -23.29 35.91 -20.15
CA LEU A 157 -22.16 36.61 -20.78
C LEU A 157 -21.29 37.36 -19.76
N HIS A 158 -21.93 37.98 -18.73
CA HIS A 158 -21.19 38.66 -17.67
C HIS A 158 -20.32 37.69 -16.84
N ILE A 159 -20.83 36.49 -16.55
CA ILE A 159 -20.06 35.45 -15.85
C ILE A 159 -18.87 34.97 -16.70
N LEU A 160 -19.12 34.69 -17.98
CA LEU A 160 -18.07 34.20 -18.90
C LEU A 160 -16.95 35.22 -19.12
N LYS A 161 -17.26 36.52 -19.18
CA LYS A 161 -16.26 37.60 -19.32
C LYS A 161 -15.26 37.68 -18.17
N ARG A 162 -15.58 37.08 -17.00
CA ARG A 162 -14.68 37.07 -15.84
C ARG A 162 -13.65 35.95 -15.90
N LEU A 163 -13.85 34.94 -16.77
CA LEU A 163 -12.93 33.82 -16.94
C LEU A 163 -11.75 34.26 -17.79
N ARG A 164 -10.55 33.89 -17.32
CA ARG A 164 -9.29 34.04 -18.06
C ARG A 164 -8.93 32.70 -18.71
N PRO A 165 -8.17 32.63 -19.80
CA PRO A 165 -7.74 31.38 -20.42
C PRO A 165 -7.10 30.39 -19.42
N ARG A 166 -6.33 30.90 -18.47
CA ARG A 166 -5.71 30.07 -17.42
C ARG A 166 -6.72 29.38 -16.48
N ASP A 167 -7.92 29.94 -16.32
CA ASP A 167 -8.96 29.39 -15.47
C ASP A 167 -9.62 28.15 -16.09
N LEU A 168 -9.43 27.94 -17.39
CA LEU A 168 -9.93 26.80 -18.17
C LEU A 168 -8.97 25.60 -18.13
N LEU A 169 -7.78 25.76 -17.58
CA LEU A 169 -6.80 24.66 -17.50
C LEU A 169 -7.28 23.59 -16.52
N PRO A 170 -7.09 22.29 -16.86
CA PRO A 170 -7.41 21.21 -15.97
C PRO A 170 -6.54 21.25 -14.71
N VAL A 171 -7.10 20.82 -13.58
CA VAL A 171 -6.40 20.76 -12.30
C VAL A 171 -6.28 19.28 -11.91
N PRO A 172 -5.08 18.68 -12.05
CA PRO A 172 -4.86 17.31 -11.58
C PRO A 172 -4.88 17.25 -10.05
N PRO A 173 -5.12 16.07 -9.45
CA PRO A 173 -4.96 15.86 -8.02
C PRO A 173 -3.57 16.29 -7.54
N ALA A 174 -3.51 16.89 -6.35
CA ALA A 174 -2.23 17.29 -5.76
C ALA A 174 -1.40 16.06 -5.36
N VAL A 175 -0.12 16.07 -5.72
CA VAL A 175 0.86 15.04 -5.35
C VAL A 175 1.67 15.46 -4.11
N ALA A 176 1.42 16.68 -3.60
CA ALA A 176 2.09 17.26 -2.45
C ALA A 176 1.19 17.26 -1.21
N GLU A 177 1.79 17.24 -0.04
CA GLU A 177 1.09 17.42 1.23
C GLU A 177 0.35 18.76 1.25
N TYR A 178 -0.90 18.72 1.68
CA TYR A 178 -1.72 19.93 1.74
C TYR A 178 -1.19 20.97 2.73
N SER A 179 -0.66 20.50 3.87
CA SER A 179 -0.20 21.36 4.97
C SER A 179 1.16 22.02 4.71
N THR A 180 2.07 21.32 4.03
CA THR A 180 3.46 21.78 3.82
C THR A 180 3.75 22.17 2.38
N GLY A 181 2.98 21.67 1.41
CA GLY A 181 3.27 21.80 -0.02
C GLY A 181 4.43 20.93 -0.51
N LEU A 182 5.06 20.13 0.37
CA LEU A 182 6.18 19.26 0.01
C LEU A 182 5.68 18.00 -0.70
N ARG A 183 6.36 17.60 -1.75
CA ARG A 183 6.15 16.30 -2.38
C ARG A 183 6.87 15.22 -1.58
N MET A 184 6.41 13.97 -1.64
CA MET A 184 7.04 12.83 -0.97
C MET A 184 8.54 12.72 -1.32
N GLY A 185 8.90 12.95 -2.59
CA GLY A 185 10.28 12.90 -3.02
C GLY A 185 11.15 14.07 -2.52
N ASP A 186 10.57 15.25 -2.27
CA ASP A 186 11.30 16.36 -1.64
C ASP A 186 11.66 15.97 -0.20
N THR A 187 10.75 15.32 0.53
CA THR A 187 11.00 14.79 1.87
C THR A 187 12.03 13.66 1.84
N ALA A 188 11.94 12.74 0.89
CA ALA A 188 12.95 11.67 0.76
C ALA A 188 14.36 12.23 0.51
N GLU A 189 14.48 13.30 -0.28
CA GLU A 189 15.74 14.01 -0.52
C GLU A 189 16.25 14.70 0.77
N GLN A 190 15.36 15.33 1.53
CA GLN A 190 15.72 15.91 2.85
C GLN A 190 16.22 14.82 3.78
N MET A 191 15.53 13.68 3.87
CA MET A 191 15.94 12.54 4.69
C MET A 191 17.30 11.99 4.26
N ALA A 192 17.54 11.84 2.94
CA ALA A 192 18.85 11.40 2.45
C ALA A 192 19.98 12.30 2.98
N LYS A 193 19.79 13.62 2.97
CA LYS A 193 20.74 14.59 3.50
C LYS A 193 20.88 14.54 5.02
N SER A 194 19.77 14.50 5.73
CA SER A 194 19.74 14.51 7.21
C SER A 194 20.36 13.26 7.83
N TYR A 195 20.15 12.10 7.19
CA TYR A 195 20.67 10.81 7.66
C TYR A 195 21.96 10.36 6.95
N GLY A 196 22.51 11.18 6.07
CA GLY A 196 23.76 10.89 5.36
C GLY A 196 23.66 9.69 4.43
N ILE A 197 22.47 9.43 3.86
CA ILE A 197 22.25 8.31 2.93
C ILE A 197 22.82 8.66 1.55
N THR A 198 23.88 7.98 1.15
CA THR A 198 24.55 8.28 -0.11
C THR A 198 23.73 7.84 -1.34
N ARG A 199 24.05 8.38 -2.49
CA ARG A 199 23.46 8.01 -3.77
C ARG A 199 23.73 6.54 -4.10
N GLU A 200 24.96 6.09 -3.86
CA GLU A 200 25.41 4.72 -4.12
C GLU A 200 24.63 3.70 -3.28
N ALA A 201 24.39 4.00 -2.01
CA ALA A 201 23.60 3.14 -1.13
C ALA A 201 22.13 3.05 -1.60
N GLN A 202 21.55 4.17 -2.04
CA GLN A 202 20.19 4.19 -2.59
C GLN A 202 20.08 3.37 -3.88
N ASP A 203 21.02 3.55 -4.80
CA ASP A 203 21.06 2.82 -6.07
C ASP A 203 21.31 1.31 -5.85
N ALA A 204 22.13 0.94 -4.88
CA ALA A 204 22.38 -0.46 -4.51
C ALA A 204 21.12 -1.15 -3.95
N LEU A 205 20.36 -0.47 -3.07
CA LEU A 205 19.10 -0.99 -2.58
C LEU A 205 18.09 -1.17 -3.72
N ALA A 206 17.97 -0.19 -4.61
CA ALA A 206 17.05 -0.26 -5.74
C ALA A 206 17.43 -1.37 -6.73
N LEU A 207 18.71 -1.55 -7.03
CA LEU A 207 19.22 -2.65 -7.83
C LEU A 207 18.85 -4.00 -7.21
N ARG A 208 19.10 -4.16 -5.90
CA ARG A 208 18.76 -5.38 -5.15
C ARG A 208 17.25 -5.67 -5.20
N SER A 209 16.41 -4.66 -5.01
CA SER A 209 14.95 -4.80 -5.11
C SER A 209 14.53 -5.38 -6.46
N HIS A 210 15.04 -4.84 -7.57
CA HIS A 210 14.75 -5.37 -8.90
C HIS A 210 15.34 -6.79 -9.14
N GLN A 211 16.53 -7.08 -8.65
CA GLN A 211 17.13 -8.41 -8.79
C GLN A 211 16.34 -9.47 -8.01
N HIS A 212 15.85 -9.13 -6.80
CA HIS A 212 15.00 -10.03 -6.02
C HIS A 212 13.65 -10.25 -6.71
N ALA A 213 13.01 -9.19 -7.19
CA ALA A 213 11.75 -9.28 -7.93
C ALA A 213 11.90 -10.09 -9.24
N ALA A 214 12.98 -9.90 -9.97
CA ALA A 214 13.28 -10.66 -11.19
C ALA A 214 13.44 -12.16 -10.89
N ARG A 215 14.20 -12.52 -9.85
CA ARG A 215 14.32 -13.92 -9.42
C ARG A 215 12.98 -14.50 -8.97
N ALA A 216 12.16 -13.74 -8.24
CA ALA A 216 10.85 -14.18 -7.80
C ALA A 216 9.92 -14.48 -8.99
N TRP A 217 9.92 -13.65 -10.03
CA TRP A 217 9.20 -13.93 -11.28
C TRP A 217 9.75 -15.14 -12.02
N GLN A 218 11.06 -15.24 -12.19
CA GLN A 218 11.70 -16.36 -12.89
C GLN A 218 11.49 -17.72 -12.21
N SER A 219 11.43 -17.72 -10.87
CA SER A 219 11.15 -18.95 -10.10
C SER A 219 9.66 -19.31 -10.03
N GLY A 220 8.78 -18.45 -10.50
CA GLY A 220 7.32 -18.69 -10.50
C GLY A 220 6.65 -18.56 -9.13
N VAL A 221 7.35 -18.14 -8.08
CA VAL A 221 6.77 -18.03 -6.71
C VAL A 221 5.67 -16.98 -6.63
N LEU A 222 5.67 -15.98 -7.52
CA LEU A 222 4.64 -14.95 -7.57
C LEU A 222 3.33 -15.39 -8.25
N ASN A 223 3.31 -16.52 -8.96
CA ASN A 223 2.12 -17.00 -9.68
C ASN A 223 0.96 -17.34 -8.73
N GLN A 224 1.25 -17.59 -7.45
CA GLN A 224 0.23 -17.87 -6.44
C GLN A 224 -0.55 -16.61 -6.02
N GLU A 225 0.12 -15.45 -6.05
CA GLU A 225 -0.45 -14.20 -5.55
C GLU A 225 -0.84 -13.21 -6.64
N VAL A 226 -0.37 -13.40 -7.88
CA VAL A 226 -0.68 -12.52 -9.01
C VAL A 226 -1.68 -13.21 -9.94
N MET A 227 -2.80 -12.57 -10.18
CA MET A 227 -3.81 -13.05 -11.15
C MET A 227 -3.49 -12.60 -12.56
N ALA A 228 -3.97 -13.35 -13.55
CA ALA A 228 -4.07 -12.86 -14.91
C ALA A 228 -5.19 -11.81 -15.01
N ALA A 229 -4.88 -10.62 -15.49
CA ALA A 229 -5.86 -9.56 -15.68
C ALA A 229 -6.23 -9.41 -17.15
N PHE A 230 -7.53 -9.38 -17.44
CA PHE A 230 -8.07 -9.16 -18.77
C PHE A 230 -8.69 -7.76 -18.84
N VAL A 231 -8.27 -6.98 -19.82
CA VAL A 231 -8.79 -5.63 -20.08
C VAL A 231 -9.15 -5.46 -21.55
N PRO A 232 -10.01 -4.50 -21.90
CA PRO A 232 -10.32 -4.24 -23.31
C PRO A 232 -9.05 -4.07 -24.14
N PRO A 233 -8.97 -4.60 -25.36
CA PRO A 233 -10.01 -5.31 -26.12
C PRO A 233 -10.12 -6.83 -25.84
N TRP A 234 -9.71 -7.31 -24.67
CA TRP A 234 -9.85 -8.69 -24.15
C TRP A 234 -9.10 -9.77 -24.95
N LYS A 235 -8.05 -9.40 -25.68
CA LYS A 235 -7.30 -10.31 -26.56
C LYS A 235 -6.19 -11.07 -25.88
N THR A 236 -5.56 -10.45 -24.88
CA THR A 236 -4.41 -11.01 -24.17
C THR A 236 -4.52 -10.74 -22.69
N ALA A 237 -4.11 -11.73 -21.89
CA ALA A 237 -3.98 -11.56 -20.46
C ALA A 237 -2.73 -10.73 -20.13
N ILE A 238 -2.82 -9.94 -19.07
CA ILE A 238 -1.68 -9.28 -18.43
C ILE A 238 -1.37 -10.10 -17.16
N GLU A 239 -0.21 -10.73 -17.12
CA GLU A 239 0.12 -11.71 -16.09
C GLU A 239 1.27 -11.29 -15.18
N GLN A 240 2.01 -10.22 -15.55
CA GLN A 240 3.21 -9.81 -14.83
C GLN A 240 3.26 -8.30 -14.59
N ASP A 241 3.94 -7.91 -13.52
CA ASP A 241 4.28 -6.53 -13.25
C ASP A 241 5.21 -5.99 -14.33
N ASN A 242 4.91 -4.82 -14.88
CA ASN A 242 5.68 -4.29 -16.01
C ASN A 242 6.80 -3.31 -15.62
N ASN A 243 7.05 -3.11 -14.32
CA ASN A 243 8.14 -2.26 -13.86
C ASN A 243 9.41 -3.03 -13.50
N VAL A 244 9.31 -4.33 -13.24
CA VAL A 244 10.46 -5.15 -12.85
C VAL A 244 11.50 -5.19 -13.97
N ARG A 245 12.72 -4.76 -13.65
CA ARG A 245 13.85 -4.80 -14.58
C ARG A 245 14.55 -6.14 -14.48
N MET A 246 14.24 -7.05 -15.40
CA MET A 246 14.74 -8.43 -15.36
C MET A 246 16.27 -8.53 -15.45
N ASN A 247 16.91 -7.55 -16.08
CA ASN A 247 18.37 -7.50 -16.29
C ASN A 247 18.98 -6.20 -15.73
N ALA A 248 18.55 -5.78 -14.53
CA ALA A 248 19.03 -4.55 -13.90
C ALA A 248 20.54 -4.59 -13.64
N LYS A 249 21.26 -3.52 -14.00
CA LYS A 249 22.69 -3.34 -13.80
C LYS A 249 22.99 -2.05 -13.06
N ALA A 250 24.06 -2.01 -12.27
CA ALA A 250 24.42 -0.84 -11.46
C ALA A 250 24.65 0.42 -12.32
N GLU A 251 25.22 0.27 -13.51
CA GLU A 251 25.53 1.37 -14.42
C GLU A 251 24.27 2.11 -14.91
N ASP A 252 23.11 1.42 -14.95
CA ASP A 252 21.84 2.02 -15.38
C ASP A 252 21.31 3.00 -14.35
N TYR A 253 21.61 2.80 -13.07
CA TYR A 253 21.24 3.70 -11.98
C TYR A 253 22.16 4.91 -11.89
N ALA A 254 23.47 4.70 -11.97
CA ALA A 254 24.49 5.74 -11.81
C ALA A 254 24.35 6.89 -12.83
N ARG A 255 23.83 6.61 -14.03
CA ARG A 255 23.63 7.61 -15.12
C ARG A 255 22.45 8.55 -14.90
N LEU A 256 21.53 8.22 -14.00
CA LEU A 256 20.29 8.99 -13.81
C LEU A 256 20.54 10.29 -13.05
N ARG A 257 19.89 11.35 -13.49
CA ARG A 257 19.93 12.65 -12.80
C ARG A 257 18.97 12.65 -11.61
N PRO A 258 19.30 13.38 -10.54
CA PRO A 258 18.38 13.62 -9.44
C PRO A 258 17.05 14.20 -9.92
N ALA A 259 15.94 13.74 -9.30
CA ALA A 259 14.60 14.09 -9.72
C ALA A 259 14.02 15.30 -8.96
N PHE A 260 14.39 15.46 -7.69
CA PHE A 260 13.81 16.46 -6.77
C PHE A 260 14.74 17.64 -6.52
N ASP A 261 15.98 17.41 -6.15
CA ASP A 261 17.02 18.44 -6.12
C ASP A 261 18.00 18.18 -7.26
N ARG A 262 17.87 18.95 -8.34
CA ARG A 262 18.65 18.73 -9.58
C ARG A 262 20.14 19.02 -9.45
N GLN A 263 20.54 19.83 -8.48
CA GLN A 263 21.94 20.26 -8.31
C GLN A 263 22.69 19.42 -7.29
N HIS A 264 22.05 19.11 -6.17
CA HIS A 264 22.69 18.49 -5.00
C HIS A 264 21.95 17.27 -4.48
N GLY A 265 21.01 16.74 -5.26
CA GLY A 265 20.17 15.63 -4.86
C GLY A 265 20.77 14.27 -5.18
N SER A 266 20.21 13.26 -4.55
CA SER A 266 20.56 11.85 -4.67
C SER A 266 19.39 10.96 -5.07
N VAL A 267 18.16 11.43 -4.83
CA VAL A 267 16.93 10.68 -5.16
C VAL A 267 16.65 10.79 -6.66
N THR A 268 16.49 9.63 -7.31
CA THR A 268 16.23 9.52 -8.76
C THR A 268 14.95 8.74 -9.04
N ALA A 269 14.52 8.75 -10.29
CA ALA A 269 13.40 7.91 -10.72
C ALA A 269 13.67 6.40 -10.60
N ALA A 270 14.93 5.95 -10.53
CA ALA A 270 15.24 4.53 -10.41
C ALA A 270 15.40 4.05 -8.96
N ASN A 271 15.69 4.95 -8.01
CA ASN A 271 15.74 4.62 -6.59
C ASN A 271 14.48 5.10 -5.84
N SER A 272 13.40 5.32 -6.59
CA SER A 272 12.05 5.66 -6.14
C SER A 272 11.04 4.69 -6.73
N THR A 273 9.96 4.41 -6.00
CA THR A 273 8.86 3.64 -6.58
C THR A 273 8.12 4.43 -7.66
N PRO A 274 7.75 3.82 -8.78
CA PRO A 274 6.93 4.49 -9.79
C PRO A 274 5.45 4.52 -9.37
N LEU A 275 4.70 5.47 -9.90
CA LEU A 275 3.24 5.46 -9.88
C LEU A 275 2.75 4.29 -10.73
N THR A 276 1.86 3.49 -10.14
CA THR A 276 1.30 2.30 -10.80
C THR A 276 -0.20 2.19 -10.54
N ASP A 277 -0.82 1.38 -11.36
CA ASP A 277 -2.21 0.97 -11.24
C ASP A 277 -2.27 -0.46 -10.73
N GLY A 278 -3.19 -0.78 -9.85
CA GLY A 278 -3.35 -2.13 -9.34
C GLY A 278 -4.31 -2.24 -8.17
N ALA A 279 -4.65 -3.47 -7.83
CA ALA A 279 -5.50 -3.82 -6.70
C ALA A 279 -4.94 -5.04 -5.97
N ALA A 280 -5.20 -5.12 -4.66
CA ALA A 280 -4.88 -6.29 -3.86
C ALA A 280 -5.91 -6.47 -2.74
N ALA A 281 -6.23 -7.72 -2.41
CA ALA A 281 -7.19 -8.06 -1.37
C ALA A 281 -6.77 -9.33 -0.62
N VAL A 282 -7.21 -9.44 0.62
CA VAL A 282 -7.04 -10.60 1.49
C VAL A 282 -8.37 -10.97 2.14
N ILE A 283 -8.59 -12.26 2.37
CA ILE A 283 -9.71 -12.76 3.16
C ILE A 283 -9.23 -13.03 4.58
N LEU A 284 -9.92 -12.45 5.55
CA LEU A 284 -9.69 -12.68 6.96
C LEU A 284 -10.92 -13.35 7.59
N MET A 285 -10.69 -14.24 8.54
CA MET A 285 -11.76 -14.85 9.32
C MET A 285 -11.26 -15.30 10.71
N ARG A 286 -12.18 -15.61 11.60
CA ARG A 286 -11.83 -16.28 12.85
C ARG A 286 -11.27 -17.66 12.55
N GLU A 287 -10.27 -18.11 13.30
CA GLU A 287 -9.62 -19.41 13.07
C GLU A 287 -10.63 -20.57 13.12
N GLY A 288 -11.58 -20.55 14.06
CA GLY A 288 -12.65 -21.54 14.14
C GLY A 288 -13.52 -21.57 12.88
N ARG A 289 -13.80 -20.37 12.32
CA ARG A 289 -14.57 -20.27 11.07
C ARG A 289 -13.81 -20.86 9.88
N ALA A 290 -12.50 -20.63 9.79
CA ALA A 290 -11.67 -21.27 8.76
C ALA A 290 -11.72 -22.80 8.86
N ARG A 291 -11.64 -23.32 10.09
CA ARG A 291 -11.75 -24.77 10.36
C ARG A 291 -13.11 -25.34 9.97
N GLU A 292 -14.21 -24.67 10.32
CA GLU A 292 -15.57 -25.05 9.93
C GLU A 292 -15.75 -25.15 8.42
N LEU A 293 -15.13 -24.24 7.69
CA LEU A 293 -15.18 -24.18 6.22
C LEU A 293 -14.15 -25.10 5.55
N GLY A 294 -13.30 -25.79 6.31
CA GLY A 294 -12.24 -26.63 5.77
C GLY A 294 -11.10 -25.86 5.09
N VAL A 295 -10.96 -24.57 5.39
CA VAL A 295 -9.95 -23.69 4.79
C VAL A 295 -8.69 -23.67 5.64
N THR A 296 -7.54 -23.95 5.01
CA THR A 296 -6.23 -23.81 5.65
C THR A 296 -5.75 -22.36 5.56
N PRO A 297 -5.50 -21.65 6.69
CA PRO A 297 -5.00 -20.29 6.67
C PRO A 297 -3.64 -20.19 5.96
N LEU A 298 -3.39 -19.10 5.23
CA LEU A 298 -2.05 -18.68 4.82
C LEU A 298 -1.19 -18.34 6.04
N GLY A 299 -1.82 -17.78 7.06
CA GLY A 299 -1.22 -17.42 8.32
C GLY A 299 -2.16 -16.57 9.16
N TYR A 300 -1.60 -15.84 10.11
CA TYR A 300 -2.35 -15.13 11.13
C TYR A 300 -1.82 -13.70 11.30
N LEU A 301 -2.73 -12.77 11.60
CA LEU A 301 -2.36 -11.43 12.05
C LEU A 301 -2.10 -11.47 13.55
N ARG A 302 -0.85 -11.35 13.97
CA ARG A 302 -0.44 -11.42 15.37
C ARG A 302 -0.56 -10.09 16.09
N SER A 303 -0.19 -9.00 15.42
CA SER A 303 -0.34 -7.63 15.95
C SER A 303 -0.33 -6.60 14.83
N TYR A 304 -0.75 -5.38 15.16
CA TYR A 304 -0.55 -4.21 14.30
C TYR A 304 -0.31 -2.94 15.12
N ALA A 305 0.29 -1.94 14.49
CA ALA A 305 0.44 -0.61 15.04
C ALA A 305 0.35 0.46 13.94
N PHE A 306 -0.25 1.58 14.28
CA PHE A 306 -0.25 2.80 13.49
C PHE A 306 0.38 3.92 14.29
N THR A 307 1.08 4.82 13.61
CA THR A 307 1.71 6.01 14.19
C THR A 307 1.47 7.23 13.34
N ALA A 308 1.60 8.39 13.95
CA ALA A 308 1.62 9.68 13.29
C ALA A 308 2.80 10.50 13.83
N ILE A 309 3.51 11.19 12.95
CA ILE A 309 4.70 11.98 13.25
C ILE A 309 4.63 13.33 12.52
N ASP A 310 5.50 14.27 12.89
CA ASP A 310 5.52 15.58 12.26
C ASP A 310 5.86 15.50 10.77
N VAL A 311 4.97 16.03 9.94
CA VAL A 311 5.13 16.04 8.49
C VAL A 311 6.22 17.00 7.99
N GLN A 312 6.68 17.96 8.81
CA GLN A 312 7.65 18.97 8.38
C GLN A 312 9.09 18.44 8.39
N GLN A 313 9.41 17.47 9.27
CA GLN A 313 10.77 17.01 9.46
C GLN A 313 11.01 15.62 8.86
N ASP A 314 10.23 14.64 9.28
CA ASP A 314 10.55 13.23 9.08
C ASP A 314 9.35 12.41 8.55
N MET A 315 8.55 13.00 7.66
CA MET A 315 7.26 12.45 7.21
C MET A 315 7.28 10.96 6.83
N LEU A 316 8.41 10.45 6.32
CA LEU A 316 8.51 9.07 5.84
C LEU A 316 9.21 8.11 6.83
N LEU A 317 9.39 8.52 8.09
CA LEU A 317 9.95 7.66 9.17
C LEU A 317 8.90 6.79 9.87
N GLY A 318 7.68 6.72 9.37
CA GLY A 318 6.61 5.90 9.95
C GLY A 318 7.04 4.48 10.36
N PRO A 319 7.79 3.71 9.55
CA PRO A 319 8.30 2.40 9.92
C PRO A 319 9.14 2.37 11.20
N ALA A 320 10.00 3.38 11.42
CA ALA A 320 10.85 3.44 12.63
C ALA A 320 10.05 3.63 13.92
N TYR A 321 8.86 4.20 13.83
CA TYR A 321 7.95 4.40 14.95
C TYR A 321 6.92 3.26 15.12
N ALA A 322 6.37 2.76 14.01
CA ALA A 322 5.30 1.76 14.05
C ALA A 322 5.81 0.35 14.33
N SER A 323 6.98 -0.01 13.78
CA SER A 323 7.53 -1.37 13.93
C SER A 323 7.83 -1.74 15.39
N PRO A 324 8.47 -0.88 16.22
CA PRO A 324 8.68 -1.19 17.62
C PRO A 324 7.39 -1.49 18.37
N LEU A 325 6.34 -0.70 18.10
CA LEU A 325 5.04 -0.87 18.75
C LEU A 325 4.34 -2.17 18.34
N ALA A 326 4.43 -2.55 17.05
CA ALA A 326 3.86 -3.80 16.57
C ALA A 326 4.60 -5.01 17.17
N LEU A 327 5.92 -4.97 17.24
CA LEU A 327 6.74 -6.03 17.85
C LEU A 327 6.45 -6.17 19.36
N ASP A 328 6.36 -5.07 20.08
CA ASP A 328 6.03 -5.08 21.52
C ASP A 328 4.63 -5.69 21.77
N ARG A 329 3.63 -5.34 20.93
CA ARG A 329 2.28 -5.91 20.98
C ARG A 329 2.26 -7.39 20.68
N ALA A 330 3.10 -7.83 19.73
CA ALA A 330 3.26 -9.25 19.41
C ALA A 330 4.03 -10.03 20.47
N GLY A 331 4.76 -9.34 21.35
CA GLY A 331 5.63 -9.96 22.35
C GLY A 331 6.88 -10.61 21.75
N VAL A 332 7.40 -10.05 20.67
CA VAL A 332 8.55 -10.57 19.92
C VAL A 332 9.58 -9.47 19.64
N SER A 333 10.81 -9.85 19.39
CA SER A 333 11.91 -8.97 19.00
C SER A 333 12.18 -9.02 17.49
N LEU A 334 12.99 -8.12 16.99
CA LEU A 334 13.47 -8.13 15.60
C LEU A 334 14.24 -9.43 15.26
N ALA A 335 14.92 -10.02 16.25
CA ALA A 335 15.69 -11.25 16.08
C ALA A 335 14.81 -12.50 15.85
N ASP A 336 13.59 -12.48 16.37
CA ASP A 336 12.63 -13.58 16.23
C ASP A 336 11.98 -13.65 14.85
N LEU A 337 12.16 -12.61 14.03
CA LEU A 337 11.53 -12.53 12.71
C LEU A 337 12.29 -13.38 11.68
N THR A 338 11.53 -14.14 10.90
CA THR A 338 12.03 -14.86 9.71
C THR A 338 12.16 -13.91 8.51
N LEU A 339 11.20 -12.97 8.37
CA LEU A 339 11.13 -12.03 7.26
C LEU A 339 10.79 -10.62 7.73
N ILE A 340 11.31 -9.63 7.00
CA ILE A 340 10.98 -8.22 7.14
C ILE A 340 10.69 -7.66 5.76
N ASP A 341 9.47 -7.19 5.53
CA ASP A 341 9.05 -6.52 4.29
C ASP A 341 8.71 -5.06 4.61
N MET A 342 9.54 -4.13 4.15
CA MET A 342 9.32 -2.69 4.31
C MET A 342 8.97 -2.09 2.95
N HIS A 343 7.89 -1.31 2.92
CA HIS A 343 7.52 -0.54 1.75
C HIS A 343 8.65 0.39 1.31
N GLU A 344 9.12 0.23 0.09
CA GLU A 344 10.17 1.03 -0.52
C GLU A 344 9.55 2.18 -1.33
N ALA A 345 9.03 3.20 -0.66
CA ALA A 345 8.59 4.40 -1.37
C ALA A 345 9.77 5.10 -2.06
N PHE A 346 10.88 5.18 -1.35
CA PHE A 346 12.19 5.68 -1.80
C PHE A 346 13.29 4.87 -1.12
N ALA A 347 14.38 4.59 -1.82
CA ALA A 347 15.53 3.94 -1.22
C ALA A 347 16.10 4.75 -0.05
N ALA A 348 16.14 6.09 -0.18
CA ALA A 348 16.54 6.98 0.91
C ALA A 348 15.69 6.78 2.16
N GLN A 349 14.35 6.74 2.02
CA GLN A 349 13.42 6.52 3.13
C GLN A 349 13.64 5.14 3.77
N THR A 350 13.79 4.10 2.99
CA THR A 350 14.02 2.74 3.48
C THR A 350 15.31 2.67 4.30
N LEU A 351 16.42 3.17 3.76
CA LEU A 351 17.71 3.18 4.43
C LEU A 351 17.73 4.04 5.70
N SER A 352 17.06 5.19 5.71
CA SER A 352 16.92 6.02 6.91
C SER A 352 16.17 5.28 8.02
N ASN A 353 15.08 4.57 7.71
CA ASN A 353 14.35 3.76 8.69
C ASN A 353 15.22 2.61 9.23
N LEU A 354 15.96 1.90 8.36
CA LEU A 354 16.87 0.84 8.79
C LEU A 354 18.01 1.36 9.67
N GLN A 355 18.51 2.57 9.39
CA GLN A 355 19.50 3.22 10.23
C GLN A 355 18.93 3.51 11.64
N LEU A 356 17.69 4.01 11.72
CA LEU A 356 17.04 4.29 13.00
C LEU A 356 16.67 3.02 13.79
N PHE A 357 16.44 1.89 13.13
CA PHE A 357 16.21 0.62 13.84
C PHE A 357 17.40 0.22 14.74
N ARG A 358 18.62 0.58 14.35
CA ARG A 358 19.85 0.28 15.13
C ARG A 358 20.39 1.46 15.93
N ASP A 359 19.69 2.61 15.92
CA ASP A 359 20.14 3.82 16.63
C ASP A 359 19.67 3.79 18.07
N GLU A 360 20.63 3.61 19.00
CA GLU A 360 20.41 3.61 20.45
C GLU A 360 19.94 4.98 21.00
N ARG A 361 20.39 6.07 20.37
CA ARG A 361 19.97 7.42 20.74
C ARG A 361 18.51 7.66 20.37
N PHE A 362 18.12 7.31 19.15
CA PHE A 362 16.73 7.39 18.70
C PHE A 362 15.81 6.54 19.58
N ALA A 363 16.23 5.30 19.91
CA ALA A 363 15.46 4.43 20.79
C ALA A 363 15.21 5.09 22.15
N ARG A 364 16.24 5.65 22.79
CA ARG A 364 16.13 6.23 24.14
C ARG A 364 15.44 7.59 24.15
N GLU A 365 15.87 8.52 23.29
CA GLU A 365 15.44 9.92 23.34
C GLU A 365 14.08 10.15 22.67
N VAL A 366 13.76 9.38 21.61
CA VAL A 366 12.55 9.58 20.82
C VAL A 366 11.50 8.53 21.12
N LEU A 367 11.87 7.25 21.17
CA LEU A 367 10.93 6.17 21.39
C LEU A 367 10.73 5.81 22.87
N ASN A 368 11.52 6.40 23.79
CA ASN A 368 11.54 6.06 25.21
C ASN A 368 11.73 4.55 25.47
N ARG A 369 12.61 3.91 24.70
CA ARG A 369 12.96 2.49 24.78
C ARG A 369 14.36 2.33 25.36
N PRO A 370 14.63 1.28 26.15
CA PRO A 370 15.95 1.05 26.73
C PRO A 370 17.02 0.74 25.67
N HIS A 371 16.64 0.11 24.57
CA HIS A 371 17.53 -0.33 23.50
C HIS A 371 16.90 -0.13 22.11
N ALA A 372 17.78 0.02 21.11
CA ALA A 372 17.41 -0.02 19.70
C ALA A 372 16.74 -1.36 19.32
N LEU A 373 16.01 -1.38 18.20
CA LEU A 373 15.44 -2.64 17.68
C LEU A 373 16.53 -3.64 17.26
N GLY A 374 17.62 -3.12 16.72
CA GLY A 374 18.73 -3.90 16.21
C GLY A 374 18.97 -3.73 14.71
N GLU A 375 19.95 -4.45 14.20
CA GLU A 375 20.31 -4.44 12.80
C GLU A 375 19.46 -5.47 12.02
N VAL A 376 18.96 -5.03 10.85
CA VAL A 376 18.19 -5.89 9.96
C VAL A 376 19.15 -6.67 9.07
N ASN A 377 19.09 -8.00 9.12
CA ASN A 377 19.82 -8.85 8.21
C ASN A 377 19.24 -8.76 6.79
N GLU A 378 20.06 -8.42 5.82
CA GLU A 378 19.67 -8.27 4.42
C GLU A 378 19.09 -9.55 3.79
N GLU A 379 19.47 -10.74 4.26
CA GLU A 379 18.93 -12.03 3.80
C GLU A 379 17.48 -12.28 4.19
N ARG A 380 16.98 -11.49 5.15
CA ARG A 380 15.58 -11.53 5.62
C ARG A 380 14.76 -10.33 5.16
N PHE A 381 15.41 -9.38 4.46
CA PHE A 381 14.81 -8.09 4.13
C PHE A 381 14.40 -8.03 2.65
N ASN A 382 13.10 -7.79 2.39
CA ASN A 382 12.50 -7.64 1.07
C ASN A 382 13.00 -8.73 0.09
N VAL A 383 12.96 -9.98 0.54
CA VAL A 383 13.63 -11.12 -0.12
C VAL A 383 13.07 -11.46 -1.50
N LEU A 384 11.85 -11.05 -1.78
CA LEU A 384 11.21 -11.17 -3.10
C LEU A 384 11.21 -9.85 -3.90
N GLY A 385 11.91 -8.83 -3.40
CA GLY A 385 11.86 -7.47 -3.94
C GLY A 385 10.76 -6.62 -3.29
N GLY A 386 10.79 -5.33 -3.54
CA GLY A 386 9.88 -4.36 -2.93
C GLY A 386 9.22 -3.41 -3.93
N SER A 387 8.66 -2.34 -3.42
CA SER A 387 7.83 -1.41 -4.21
C SER A 387 8.63 -0.63 -5.26
N ILE A 388 9.95 -0.46 -5.10
CA ILE A 388 10.78 0.13 -6.15
C ILE A 388 10.72 -0.74 -7.42
N ALA A 389 10.72 -2.06 -7.25
CA ALA A 389 10.65 -3.00 -8.36
C ALA A 389 9.23 -3.21 -8.89
N TYR A 390 8.28 -3.48 -8.00
CA TYR A 390 6.90 -3.79 -8.41
C TYR A 390 6.07 -2.57 -8.76
N GLY A 391 6.36 -1.41 -8.15
CA GLY A 391 5.51 -0.25 -8.15
C GLY A 391 4.63 -0.14 -6.91
N HIS A 392 3.85 0.93 -6.86
CA HIS A 392 3.07 1.32 -5.70
C HIS A 392 1.70 1.87 -6.10
N PRO A 393 0.69 1.01 -6.25
CA PRO A 393 -0.70 1.47 -6.40
C PRO A 393 -1.29 1.78 -5.02
N PHE A 394 -0.72 2.76 -4.35
CA PHE A 394 -1.07 3.31 -3.04
C PHE A 394 -1.85 2.35 -2.12
N ALA A 395 -3.19 2.32 -2.25
CA ALA A 395 -4.08 1.54 -1.38
C ALA A 395 -3.86 0.02 -1.46
N ALA A 396 -3.37 -0.51 -2.57
CA ALA A 396 -3.16 -1.95 -2.76
C ALA A 396 -1.91 -2.50 -2.06
N THR A 397 -0.94 -1.63 -1.75
CA THR A 397 0.41 -2.04 -1.35
C THR A 397 0.44 -2.87 -0.07
N GLY A 398 -0.35 -2.52 0.95
CA GLY A 398 -0.36 -3.27 2.21
C GLY A 398 -0.86 -4.71 2.05
N ALA A 399 -1.97 -4.92 1.33
CA ALA A 399 -2.51 -6.25 1.07
C ALA A 399 -1.55 -7.10 0.23
N ARG A 400 -0.83 -6.49 -0.75
CA ARG A 400 0.26 -7.16 -1.49
C ARG A 400 1.35 -7.62 -0.53
N MET A 401 1.85 -6.74 0.34
CA MET A 401 2.92 -7.06 1.28
C MET A 401 2.52 -8.19 2.24
N ILE A 402 1.30 -8.14 2.79
CA ILE A 402 0.77 -9.17 3.66
C ILE A 402 0.72 -10.52 2.95
N THR A 403 0.15 -10.57 1.74
CA THR A 403 0.03 -11.78 0.93
C THR A 403 1.41 -12.36 0.61
N GLN A 404 2.32 -11.53 0.12
CA GLN A 404 3.67 -11.93 -0.29
C GLN A 404 4.47 -12.46 0.89
N THR A 405 4.44 -11.79 2.04
CA THR A 405 5.15 -12.22 3.25
C THR A 405 4.61 -13.54 3.78
N LEU A 406 3.29 -13.74 3.82
CA LEU A 406 2.70 -15.00 4.28
C LEU A 406 3.01 -16.17 3.36
N ASN A 407 2.92 -15.97 2.04
CA ASN A 407 3.29 -17.00 1.07
C ASN A 407 4.77 -17.40 1.22
N GLU A 408 5.67 -16.43 1.40
CA GLU A 408 7.10 -16.69 1.56
C GLU A 408 7.42 -17.35 2.91
N LEU A 409 6.75 -16.96 4.01
CA LEU A 409 6.89 -17.64 5.29
C LEU A 409 6.49 -19.11 5.18
N ARG A 410 5.34 -19.41 4.57
CA ARG A 410 4.90 -20.82 4.35
C ARG A 410 5.90 -21.60 3.51
N ARG A 411 6.42 -20.99 2.44
CA ARG A 411 7.43 -21.62 1.57
C ARG A 411 8.71 -21.95 2.35
N ARG A 412 9.01 -21.21 3.42
CA ARG A 412 10.16 -21.45 4.31
C ARG A 412 9.86 -22.39 5.48
N GLY A 413 8.64 -22.89 5.59
CA GLY A 413 8.25 -23.78 6.68
C GLY A 413 7.69 -23.08 7.92
N GLY A 414 7.22 -21.83 7.75
CA GLY A 414 6.60 -21.04 8.80
C GLY A 414 7.50 -19.95 9.40
N GLY A 415 7.03 -19.32 10.46
CA GLY A 415 7.75 -18.30 11.20
C GLY A 415 7.02 -16.95 11.30
N LEU A 416 7.74 -15.93 11.73
CA LEU A 416 7.22 -14.58 11.96
C LEU A 416 7.70 -13.61 10.89
N GLY A 417 6.81 -12.75 10.41
CA GLY A 417 7.12 -11.70 9.46
C GLY A 417 6.68 -10.32 9.96
N LEU A 418 7.48 -9.30 9.73
CA LEU A 418 7.11 -7.91 9.92
C LEU A 418 6.84 -7.28 8.55
N VAL A 419 5.66 -6.71 8.36
CA VAL A 419 5.35 -5.84 7.22
C VAL A 419 5.15 -4.43 7.72
N THR A 420 5.82 -3.44 7.11
CA THR A 420 5.77 -2.04 7.56
C THR A 420 5.83 -1.05 6.41
N ALA A 421 5.14 0.07 6.56
CA ALA A 421 5.07 1.12 5.55
C ALA A 421 5.05 2.52 6.17
N CYS A 422 5.71 3.46 5.49
CA CYS A 422 5.43 4.88 5.65
C CYS A 422 4.20 5.25 4.81
N ALA A 423 3.55 6.34 5.16
CA ALA A 423 2.47 6.91 4.38
C ALA A 423 2.46 8.43 4.46
N ALA A 424 1.94 9.07 3.42
CA ALA A 424 1.71 10.51 3.38
C ALA A 424 0.96 11.00 4.63
N GLY A 425 1.20 12.23 5.03
CA GLY A 425 0.67 12.79 6.28
C GLY A 425 1.47 12.42 7.53
N GLY A 426 2.72 11.96 7.39
CA GLY A 426 3.56 11.54 8.51
C GLY A 426 3.06 10.27 9.19
N LEU A 427 2.39 9.39 8.45
CA LEU A 427 1.78 8.18 9.00
C LEU A 427 2.71 6.97 8.85
N GLY A 428 2.61 6.07 9.81
CA GLY A 428 3.29 4.77 9.80
C GLY A 428 2.32 3.64 10.06
N ALA A 429 2.60 2.48 9.48
CA ALA A 429 1.89 1.24 9.72
C ALA A 429 2.89 0.09 9.87
N ALA A 430 2.60 -0.84 10.78
CA ALA A 430 3.34 -2.09 10.93
C ALA A 430 2.40 -3.20 11.37
N MET A 431 2.64 -4.40 10.84
CA MET A 431 1.93 -5.62 11.24
C MET A 431 2.92 -6.75 11.44
N VAL A 432 2.71 -7.55 12.48
CA VAL A 432 3.41 -8.81 12.67
C VAL A 432 2.49 -9.93 12.23
N LEU A 433 3.00 -10.73 11.31
CA LEU A 433 2.33 -11.88 10.71
C LEU A 433 2.99 -13.16 11.20
N GLU A 434 2.21 -14.25 11.25
CA GLU A 434 2.68 -15.57 11.65
C GLU A 434 2.18 -16.60 10.64
N ALA A 435 3.06 -17.50 10.18
CA ALA A 435 2.69 -18.67 9.39
C ALA A 435 3.23 -19.96 10.04
N GLU A 436 2.48 -21.05 9.88
CA GLU A 436 2.82 -22.40 10.37
C GLU A 436 3.22 -23.32 9.23
#